data_90a884693c7ea8d1151a9856acca12ad
#
_entry.id   90a884693c7ea8d1151a9856acca12ad
#
_cell.length_a   1.000
_cell.length_b   1.000
_cell.length_c   1.000
_cell.angle_alpha   90.00
_cell.angle_beta   90.00
_cell.angle_gamma   90.00
#
_symmetry.space_group_name_H-M   'P 1'
#
loop_
_entity.id
_entity.type
_entity.pdbx_description
1 polymer ?
#
loop_
_entity_poly.entity_id
_entity_poly.type
_entity_poly.pdbx_seq_one_letter_code
_entity_poly.pdbx_strand_id
1 'polypeptide(L)'
;MAGAFFVIFGGMTIQFGYNKRQVLDGLRGHFFGRPEIRILIIVINVFAILSAILFALKKIQALPFLIFSVLWFILWMTIRRLLPLSIYKKSATFRDTFTLTMEERGLLLQTSKGHQLWQWENFSAFKETLYFFHVYFNSRAFFMIPKDSFKDITEIQAARKMLKEKIRK
;
A
#
# COMPACT_ATOMS: atom_id res chain seq x y z
N MET A 1 -12.72 2.49 44.60
CA MET A 1 -12.44 1.13 44.11
C MET A 1 -11.98 1.26 42.69
N ALA A 2 -10.68 1.25 42.46
CA ALA A 2 -10.08 1.38 41.14
C ALA A 2 -9.97 -0.02 40.57
N GLY A 3 -10.81 -0.33 39.57
CA GLY A 3 -10.72 -1.56 38.81
C GLY A 3 -9.52 -1.49 37.88
N ALA A 4 -8.42 -2.12 38.28
CA ALA A 4 -7.27 -2.32 37.40
C ALA A 4 -7.70 -3.20 36.23
N PHE A 5 -7.84 -2.61 35.07
CA PHE A 5 -7.97 -3.34 33.80
C PHE A 5 -6.61 -3.99 33.53
N PHE A 6 -6.43 -5.19 34.04
CA PHE A 6 -5.30 -6.05 33.72
C PHE A 6 -5.53 -6.54 32.26
N VAL A 7 -5.09 -5.76 31.30
CA VAL A 7 -4.97 -6.24 29.92
C VAL A 7 -3.85 -7.26 29.92
N ILE A 8 -4.23 -8.55 29.98
CA ILE A 8 -3.34 -9.65 29.70
C ILE A 8 -2.88 -9.45 28.26
N PHE A 9 -1.63 -9.03 28.05
CA PHE A 9 -0.98 -8.97 26.77
C PHE A 9 -0.71 -10.38 26.23
N GLY A 10 -1.76 -11.11 25.92
CA GLY A 10 -1.70 -12.23 24.99
C GLY A 10 -1.58 -11.61 23.60
N GLY A 11 -0.50 -11.89 22.87
CA GLY A 11 -0.27 -11.35 21.56
C GLY A 11 -1.50 -11.55 20.65
N MET A 12 -1.92 -10.49 19.98
CA MET A 12 -3.03 -10.53 19.03
C MET A 12 -2.58 -11.32 17.81
N THR A 13 -3.23 -12.48 17.56
CA THR A 13 -2.88 -13.36 16.44
C THR A 13 -3.99 -13.33 15.40
N ILE A 14 -3.62 -13.03 14.16
CA ILE A 14 -4.51 -13.06 12.99
C ILE A 14 -3.93 -13.96 11.91
N GLN A 15 -4.82 -14.65 11.20
CA GLN A 15 -4.45 -15.46 10.03
C GLN A 15 -5.10 -14.87 8.79
N PHE A 16 -4.32 -14.71 7.72
CA PHE A 16 -4.83 -14.13 6.50
C PHE A 16 -4.10 -14.61 5.25
N GLY A 17 -4.82 -14.54 4.13
CA GLY A 17 -4.29 -14.54 2.78
C GLY A 17 -4.68 -13.24 2.10
N TYR A 18 -4.03 -12.93 0.99
CA TYR A 18 -4.29 -11.67 0.30
C TYR A 18 -5.38 -11.80 -0.76
N ASN A 19 -6.39 -10.95 -0.68
CA ASN A 19 -7.35 -10.77 -1.77
C ASN A 19 -6.72 -9.91 -2.88
N LYS A 20 -6.64 -10.46 -4.10
CA LYS A 20 -6.04 -9.80 -5.26
C LYS A 20 -6.57 -8.39 -5.50
N ARG A 21 -7.89 -8.17 -5.38
CA ARG A 21 -8.54 -6.87 -5.63
C ARG A 21 -8.09 -5.83 -4.61
N GLN A 22 -8.12 -6.20 -3.34
CA GLN A 22 -7.71 -5.32 -2.25
C GLN A 22 -6.21 -4.99 -2.32
N VAL A 23 -5.36 -5.99 -2.64
CA VAL A 23 -3.91 -5.78 -2.82
C VAL A 23 -3.64 -4.80 -3.95
N LEU A 24 -4.31 -4.94 -5.09
CA LEU A 24 -4.14 -3.99 -6.21
C LEU A 24 -4.53 -2.57 -5.82
N ASP A 25 -5.59 -2.40 -5.02
CA ASP A 25 -6.00 -1.09 -4.52
C ASP A 25 -5.02 -0.52 -3.49
N GLY A 26 -4.51 -1.37 -2.59
CA GLY A 26 -3.45 -1.00 -1.64
C GLY A 26 -2.15 -0.57 -2.34
N LEU A 27 -1.73 -1.33 -3.35
CA LEU A 27 -0.56 -0.99 -4.17
C LEU A 27 -0.76 0.33 -4.93
N ARG A 28 -1.93 0.56 -5.52
CA ARG A 28 -2.25 1.85 -6.16
C ARG A 28 -2.12 2.99 -5.18
N GLY A 29 -2.71 2.88 -3.98
CA GLY A 29 -2.61 3.89 -2.94
C GLY A 29 -1.18 4.19 -2.53
N HIS A 30 -0.31 3.16 -2.46
CA HIS A 30 1.10 3.33 -2.21
C HIS A 30 1.82 4.10 -3.34
N PHE A 31 1.62 3.71 -4.61
CA PHE A 31 2.27 4.34 -5.76
C PHE A 31 1.84 5.80 -5.95
N PHE A 32 0.54 6.05 -5.93
CA PHE A 32 0.02 7.42 -6.05
C PHE A 32 0.39 8.32 -4.86
N GLY A 33 0.77 7.73 -3.72
CA GLY A 33 1.30 8.44 -2.57
C GLY A 33 2.74 8.94 -2.74
N ARG A 34 3.50 8.40 -3.69
CA ARG A 34 4.89 8.80 -3.95
C ARG A 34 4.96 10.14 -4.68
N PRO A 35 5.79 11.09 -4.19
CA PRO A 35 5.91 12.41 -4.82
C PRO A 35 6.38 12.32 -6.28
N GLU A 36 7.29 11.39 -6.61
CA GLU A 36 7.82 11.20 -7.96
C GLU A 36 6.72 10.81 -8.95
N ILE A 37 5.87 9.85 -8.56
CA ILE A 37 4.74 9.41 -9.40
C ILE A 37 3.70 10.51 -9.53
N ARG A 38 3.45 11.27 -8.46
CA ARG A 38 2.52 12.40 -8.48
C ARG A 38 3.00 13.50 -9.43
N ILE A 39 4.27 13.88 -9.33
CA ILE A 39 4.87 14.87 -10.22
C ILE A 39 4.80 14.39 -11.68
N LEU A 40 5.16 13.13 -11.95
CA LEU A 40 5.08 12.55 -13.28
C LEU A 40 3.65 12.63 -13.85
N ILE A 41 2.63 12.28 -13.05
CA ILE A 41 1.21 12.38 -13.48
C ILE A 41 0.83 13.82 -13.77
N ILE A 42 1.24 14.79 -12.95
CA ILE A 42 0.96 16.21 -13.18
C ILE A 42 1.60 16.65 -14.49
N VAL A 43 2.88 16.39 -14.69
CA VAL A 43 3.62 16.78 -15.91
C VAL A 43 2.95 16.20 -17.15
N ILE A 44 2.62 14.91 -17.16
CA ILE A 44 1.96 14.24 -18.29
C ILE A 44 0.61 14.89 -18.60
N ASN A 45 -0.19 15.22 -17.59
CA ASN A 45 -1.49 15.88 -17.81
C ASN A 45 -1.33 17.32 -18.32
N VAL A 46 -0.35 18.07 -17.82
CA VAL A 46 -0.04 19.41 -18.34
C VAL A 46 0.35 19.35 -19.81
N PHE A 47 1.21 18.41 -20.21
CA PHE A 47 1.56 18.23 -21.62
C PHE A 47 0.36 17.80 -22.48
N ALA A 48 -0.52 16.94 -21.97
CA ALA A 48 -1.73 16.55 -22.69
C ALA A 48 -2.66 17.75 -22.95
N ILE A 49 -2.89 18.57 -21.91
CA ILE A 49 -3.71 19.78 -22.02
C ILE A 49 -3.09 20.78 -23.00
N LEU A 50 -1.78 21.03 -22.88
CA LEU A 50 -1.06 21.93 -23.77
C LEU A 50 -1.12 21.48 -25.24
N SER A 51 -0.92 20.18 -25.47
CA SER A 51 -1.06 19.57 -26.80
C SER A 51 -2.47 19.76 -27.38
N ALA A 52 -3.52 19.57 -26.56
CA ALA A 52 -4.91 19.76 -26.97
C ALA A 52 -5.20 21.24 -27.33
N ILE A 53 -4.69 22.20 -26.54
CA ILE A 53 -4.82 23.63 -26.80
C ILE A 53 -4.11 24.00 -28.12
N LEU A 54 -2.88 23.55 -28.32
CA LEU A 54 -2.11 23.84 -29.55
C LEU A 54 -2.78 23.23 -30.79
N PHE A 55 -3.38 22.06 -30.67
CA PHE A 55 -4.16 21.45 -31.72
C PHE A 55 -5.43 22.28 -32.04
N ALA A 56 -6.18 22.69 -31.02
CA ALA A 56 -7.36 23.53 -31.20
C ALA A 56 -7.04 24.89 -31.85
N LEU A 57 -5.88 25.45 -31.52
CA LEU A 57 -5.36 26.68 -32.13
C LEU A 57 -4.72 26.48 -33.52
N LYS A 58 -4.81 25.27 -34.07
CA LYS A 58 -4.21 24.87 -35.38
C LYS A 58 -2.69 25.13 -35.45
N LYS A 59 -1.99 25.14 -34.29
CA LYS A 59 -0.53 25.32 -34.22
C LYS A 59 0.24 24.02 -34.42
N ILE A 60 -0.38 22.86 -34.22
CA ILE A 60 0.18 21.54 -34.51
C ILE A 60 -0.74 20.76 -35.42
N GLN A 61 -0.16 19.86 -36.21
CA GLN A 61 -0.89 18.97 -37.11
C GLN A 61 -1.57 17.82 -36.32
N ALA A 62 -2.53 17.17 -36.98
CA ALA A 62 -3.29 16.07 -36.36
C ALA A 62 -2.41 14.87 -35.98
N LEU A 63 -1.41 14.54 -36.78
CA LEU A 63 -0.55 13.37 -36.54
C LEU A 63 0.29 13.50 -35.25
N PRO A 64 1.05 14.58 -34.98
CA PRO A 64 1.72 14.79 -33.70
C PRO A 64 0.75 14.74 -32.51
N PHE A 65 -0.42 15.39 -32.63
CA PHE A 65 -1.42 15.38 -31.56
C PHE A 65 -1.89 13.95 -31.25
N LEU A 66 -2.15 13.13 -32.28
CA LEU A 66 -2.56 11.73 -32.13
C LEU A 66 -1.47 10.92 -31.42
N ILE A 67 -0.21 11.07 -31.82
CA ILE A 67 0.94 10.39 -31.21
C ILE A 67 1.03 10.74 -29.71
N PHE A 68 0.97 12.02 -29.35
CA PHE A 68 1.03 12.44 -27.95
C PHE A 68 -0.17 11.90 -27.13
N SER A 69 -1.38 11.88 -27.72
CA SER A 69 -2.57 11.35 -27.05
C SER A 69 -2.45 9.84 -26.80
N VAL A 70 -1.92 9.08 -27.74
CA VAL A 70 -1.69 7.63 -27.59
C VAL A 70 -0.61 7.37 -26.52
N LEU A 71 0.50 8.11 -26.53
CA LEU A 71 1.56 8.00 -25.52
C LEU A 71 1.03 8.34 -24.13
N TRP A 72 0.24 9.40 -24.00
CA TRP A 72 -0.42 9.76 -22.75
C TRP A 72 -1.29 8.61 -22.23
N PHE A 73 -2.13 8.02 -23.11
CA PHE A 73 -3.01 6.92 -22.73
C PHE A 73 -2.24 5.68 -22.29
N ILE A 74 -1.19 5.29 -23.04
CA ILE A 74 -0.33 4.16 -22.70
C ILE A 74 0.33 4.36 -21.33
N LEU A 75 0.89 5.54 -21.09
CA LEU A 75 1.57 5.85 -19.84
C LEU A 75 0.60 5.88 -18.66
N TRP A 76 -0.57 6.49 -18.85
CA TRP A 76 -1.64 6.49 -17.86
C TRP A 76 -2.11 5.06 -17.51
N MET A 77 -2.33 4.23 -18.52
CA MET A 77 -2.73 2.83 -18.34
C MET A 77 -1.64 2.02 -17.64
N THR A 78 -0.37 2.27 -17.98
CA THR A 78 0.78 1.61 -17.36
C THR A 78 0.84 1.90 -15.87
N ILE A 79 0.77 3.17 -15.48
CA ILE A 79 0.85 3.56 -14.07
C ILE A 79 -0.37 3.03 -13.29
N ARG A 80 -1.57 3.13 -13.87
CA ARG A 80 -2.82 2.81 -13.16
C ARG A 80 -3.14 1.32 -13.09
N ARG A 81 -2.77 0.54 -14.12
CA ARG A 81 -3.14 -0.90 -14.22
C ARG A 81 -1.94 -1.83 -14.27
N LEU A 82 -0.99 -1.56 -15.18
CA LEU A 82 0.07 -2.52 -15.46
C LEU A 82 1.08 -2.61 -14.31
N LEU A 83 1.46 -1.49 -13.72
CA LEU A 83 2.44 -1.45 -12.64
C LEU A 83 1.98 -2.21 -11.38
N PRO A 84 0.79 -1.95 -10.80
CA PRO A 84 0.30 -2.72 -9.65
C PRO A 84 0.12 -4.21 -9.98
N LEU A 85 -0.37 -4.53 -11.18
CA LEU A 85 -0.59 -5.91 -11.61
C LEU A 85 0.74 -6.67 -11.78
N SER A 86 1.77 -6.02 -12.34
CA SER A 86 3.10 -6.61 -12.51
C SER A 86 3.73 -6.95 -11.16
N ILE A 87 3.62 -6.05 -10.19
CA ILE A 87 4.13 -6.27 -8.83
C ILE A 87 3.37 -7.38 -8.14
N TYR A 88 2.04 -7.40 -8.22
CA TYR A 88 1.24 -8.49 -7.69
C TYR A 88 1.66 -9.85 -8.27
N LYS A 89 1.86 -9.94 -9.60
CA LYS A 89 2.26 -11.19 -10.26
C LYS A 89 3.67 -11.65 -9.87
N LYS A 90 4.60 -10.72 -9.68
CA LYS A 90 6.01 -11.04 -9.35
C LYS A 90 6.20 -11.41 -7.89
N SER A 91 5.34 -10.96 -7.00
CA SER A 91 5.48 -11.21 -5.57
C SER A 91 4.81 -12.53 -5.17
N ALA A 92 5.61 -13.51 -4.77
CA ALA A 92 5.12 -14.76 -4.20
C ALA A 92 4.34 -14.53 -2.89
N THR A 93 4.71 -13.48 -2.15
CA THR A 93 4.10 -13.09 -0.87
C THR A 93 2.57 -12.96 -0.95
N PHE A 94 2.03 -12.46 -2.06
CA PHE A 94 0.57 -12.28 -2.20
C PHE A 94 -0.22 -13.57 -2.48
N ARG A 95 0.47 -14.71 -2.55
CA ARG A 95 -0.14 -16.03 -2.77
C ARG A 95 -0.06 -16.94 -1.56
N ASP A 96 0.71 -16.54 -0.53
CA ASP A 96 0.90 -17.30 0.69
C ASP A 96 -0.15 -16.93 1.74
N THR A 97 -0.35 -17.83 2.68
CA THR A 97 -1.12 -17.60 3.91
C THR A 97 -0.15 -17.24 5.04
N PHE A 98 -0.53 -16.29 5.84
CA PHE A 98 0.26 -15.76 6.93
C PHE A 98 -0.47 -15.88 8.25
N THR A 99 0.27 -16.21 9.29
CA THR A 99 -0.16 -15.99 10.67
C THR A 99 0.71 -14.90 11.26
N LEU A 100 0.08 -13.79 11.62
CA LEU A 100 0.75 -12.62 12.21
C LEU A 100 0.36 -12.50 13.65
N THR A 101 1.34 -12.52 14.54
CA THR A 101 1.16 -12.25 15.97
C THR A 101 1.81 -10.90 16.31
N MET A 102 1.00 -10.00 16.86
CA MET A 102 1.48 -8.70 17.35
C MET A 102 1.90 -8.88 18.81
N GLU A 103 3.20 -8.77 19.09
CA GLU A 103 3.80 -8.97 20.40
C GLU A 103 4.42 -7.67 20.91
N GLU A 104 4.76 -7.64 22.21
CA GLU A 104 5.52 -6.54 22.83
C GLU A 104 6.82 -6.23 22.09
N ARG A 105 7.50 -7.26 21.59
CA ARG A 105 8.82 -7.17 20.93
C ARG A 105 8.74 -6.79 19.44
N GLY A 106 7.57 -6.99 18.80
CA GLY A 106 7.43 -6.76 17.36
C GLY A 106 6.29 -7.54 16.73
N LEU A 107 6.39 -7.71 15.44
CA LEU A 107 5.48 -8.50 14.61
C LEU A 107 6.13 -9.85 14.30
N LEU A 108 5.58 -10.93 14.84
CA LEU A 108 5.96 -12.29 14.50
C LEU A 108 5.14 -12.76 13.31
N LEU A 109 5.80 -12.92 12.17
CA LEU A 109 5.19 -13.46 10.96
C LEU A 109 5.55 -14.92 10.80
N GLN A 110 4.54 -15.77 10.64
CA GLN A 110 4.70 -17.19 10.36
C GLN A 110 4.14 -17.52 8.97
N THR A 111 4.86 -18.34 8.24
CA THR A 111 4.50 -18.83 6.91
C THR A 111 4.72 -20.33 6.83
N SER A 112 4.32 -20.97 5.75
CA SER A 112 4.66 -22.38 5.46
C SER A 112 6.16 -22.65 5.38
N LYS A 113 6.98 -21.60 5.17
CA LYS A 113 8.44 -21.68 4.97
C LYS A 113 9.26 -21.36 6.23
N GLY A 114 8.60 -20.94 7.31
CA GLY A 114 9.25 -20.58 8.56
C GLY A 114 8.60 -19.37 9.24
N HIS A 115 9.27 -18.85 10.24
CA HIS A 115 8.82 -17.69 11.01
C HIS A 115 9.88 -16.60 11.01
N GLN A 116 9.45 -15.34 11.09
CA GLN A 116 10.31 -14.16 11.15
C GLN A 116 9.74 -13.18 12.18
N LEU A 117 10.55 -12.81 13.15
CA LEU A 117 10.22 -11.73 14.08
C LEU A 117 10.79 -10.41 13.54
N TRP A 118 9.93 -9.44 13.35
CA TRP A 118 10.29 -8.07 13.02
C TRP A 118 10.11 -7.20 14.25
N GLN A 119 11.22 -6.75 14.82
CA GLN A 119 11.21 -5.84 15.96
C GLN A 119 10.61 -4.49 15.55
N TRP A 120 9.99 -3.78 16.52
CA TRP A 120 9.32 -2.50 16.23
C TRP A 120 10.29 -1.44 15.69
N GLU A 121 11.55 -1.50 16.06
CA GLU A 121 12.62 -0.60 15.63
C GLU A 121 12.94 -0.73 14.13
N ASN A 122 12.62 -1.87 13.53
CA ASN A 122 12.82 -2.11 12.10
C ASN A 122 11.83 -1.32 11.22
N PHE A 123 10.79 -0.76 11.82
CA PHE A 123 9.78 -0.03 11.08
C PHE A 123 10.03 1.47 11.13
N SER A 124 9.98 2.11 9.95
CA SER A 124 10.21 3.54 9.79
C SER A 124 8.92 4.38 9.83
N ALA A 125 7.80 3.80 9.45
CA ALA A 125 6.52 4.50 9.39
C ALA A 125 5.33 3.53 9.39
N PHE A 126 4.17 4.08 9.72
CA PHE A 126 2.88 3.41 9.66
C PHE A 126 1.88 4.29 8.89
N LYS A 127 1.13 3.67 7.98
CA LYS A 127 0.05 4.34 7.25
C LYS A 127 -1.18 3.44 7.21
N GLU A 128 -2.32 4.00 7.51
CA GLU A 128 -3.61 3.31 7.42
C GLU A 128 -4.32 3.67 6.12
N THR A 129 -4.88 2.65 5.45
CA THR A 129 -5.75 2.79 4.29
C THR A 129 -7.10 2.12 4.56
N LEU A 130 -8.01 2.13 3.58
CA LEU A 130 -9.33 1.53 3.74
C LEU A 130 -9.25 0.04 4.12
N TYR A 131 -8.41 -0.72 3.42
CA TYR A 131 -8.33 -2.19 3.56
C TYR A 131 -7.13 -2.68 4.34
N PHE A 132 -6.08 -1.87 4.52
CA PHE A 132 -4.82 -2.31 5.09
C PHE A 132 -4.21 -1.35 6.09
N PHE A 133 -3.46 -1.93 7.01
CA PHE A 133 -2.39 -1.25 7.71
C PHE A 133 -1.08 -1.48 6.94
N HIS A 134 -0.46 -0.41 6.47
CA HIS A 134 0.84 -0.44 5.80
C HIS A 134 1.91 -0.14 6.83
N VAL A 135 2.79 -1.08 7.06
CA VAL A 135 3.93 -0.97 7.97
C VAL A 135 5.19 -0.90 7.12
N TYR A 136 5.92 0.20 7.18
CA TYR A 136 7.06 0.49 6.32
C TYR A 136 8.37 0.15 7.03
N PHE A 137 9.21 -0.63 6.39
CA PHE A 137 10.62 -0.78 6.78
C PHE A 137 11.44 0.41 6.29
N ASN A 138 11.17 0.87 5.08
CA ASN A 138 11.78 2.04 4.45
C ASN A 138 10.84 2.57 3.35
N SER A 139 11.28 3.60 2.60
CA SER A 139 10.49 4.21 1.53
C SER A 139 10.10 3.25 0.39
N ARG A 140 10.76 2.10 0.26
CA ARG A 140 10.55 1.14 -0.84
C ARG A 140 9.95 -0.20 -0.38
N ALA A 141 10.19 -0.59 0.88
CA ALA A 141 9.77 -1.87 1.44
C ALA A 141 8.70 -1.66 2.51
N PHE A 142 7.59 -2.35 2.39
CA PHE A 142 6.49 -2.30 3.35
C PHE A 142 5.77 -3.65 3.40
N PHE A 143 5.08 -3.88 4.52
CA PHE A 143 4.20 -5.00 4.72
C PHE A 143 2.76 -4.52 4.89
N MET A 144 1.79 -5.26 4.33
CA MET A 144 0.37 -4.92 4.39
C MET A 144 -0.36 -5.92 5.27
N ILE A 145 -1.01 -5.42 6.31
CA ILE A 145 -1.86 -6.22 7.19
C ILE A 145 -3.31 -5.95 6.81
N PRO A 146 -4.06 -6.96 6.31
CA PRO A 146 -5.44 -6.78 5.92
C PRO A 146 -6.33 -6.52 7.13
N LYS A 147 -7.23 -5.53 7.06
CA LYS A 147 -8.16 -5.22 8.15
C LYS A 147 -9.29 -6.24 8.29
N ASP A 148 -9.64 -6.92 7.21
CA ASP A 148 -10.66 -7.97 7.19
C ASP A 148 -10.22 -9.30 7.83
N SER A 149 -8.94 -9.41 8.22
CA SER A 149 -8.41 -10.55 8.97
C SER A 149 -8.63 -10.46 10.49
N PHE A 150 -9.04 -9.29 10.98
CA PHE A 150 -9.40 -9.10 12.38
C PHE A 150 -10.85 -9.53 12.61
N LYS A 151 -11.15 -10.07 13.79
CA LYS A 151 -12.48 -10.60 14.13
C LYS A 151 -13.54 -9.50 14.18
N ASP A 152 -13.16 -8.36 14.73
CA ASP A 152 -14.08 -7.24 14.94
C ASP A 152 -13.36 -5.87 14.91
N ILE A 153 -14.16 -4.82 15.04
CA ILE A 153 -13.68 -3.45 15.02
C ILE A 153 -12.81 -3.12 16.26
N THR A 154 -13.01 -3.83 17.35
CA THR A 154 -12.27 -3.65 18.61
C THR A 154 -10.83 -4.11 18.44
N GLU A 155 -10.63 -5.28 17.81
CA GLU A 155 -9.30 -5.77 17.44
C GLU A 155 -8.59 -4.82 16.47
N ILE A 156 -9.31 -4.29 15.46
CA ILE A 156 -8.76 -3.28 14.53
C ILE A 156 -8.31 -2.02 15.27
N GLN A 157 -9.09 -1.55 16.25
CA GLN A 157 -8.74 -0.38 17.07
C GLN A 157 -7.53 -0.66 17.96
N ALA A 158 -7.46 -1.84 18.58
CA ALA A 158 -6.33 -2.26 19.39
C ALA A 158 -5.04 -2.35 18.54
N ALA A 159 -5.11 -2.99 17.39
CA ALA A 159 -4.00 -3.06 16.43
C ALA A 159 -3.55 -1.67 15.98
N ARG A 160 -4.49 -0.77 15.64
CA ARG A 160 -4.20 0.62 15.27
C ARG A 160 -3.48 1.37 16.40
N LYS A 161 -3.94 1.21 17.63
CA LYS A 161 -3.33 1.84 18.80
C LYS A 161 -1.90 1.35 18.99
N MET A 162 -1.70 0.03 18.97
CA MET A 162 -0.38 -0.59 19.12
C MET A 162 0.59 -0.13 18.02
N LEU A 163 0.17 -0.16 16.75
CA LEU A 163 0.99 0.30 15.62
C LEU A 163 1.37 1.77 15.74
N LYS A 164 0.44 2.63 16.17
CA LYS A 164 0.72 4.06 16.40
C LYS A 164 1.68 4.32 17.55
N GLU A 165 1.57 3.55 18.62
CA GLU A 165 2.42 3.71 19.82
C GLU A 165 3.84 3.18 19.57
N LYS A 166 3.95 2.01 18.94
CA LYS A 166 5.24 1.33 18.75
C LYS A 166 6.05 1.85 17.55
N ILE A 167 5.38 2.38 16.51
CA ILE A 167 6.04 2.90 15.28
C ILE A 167 6.07 4.45 15.26
N ARG A 168 5.92 5.06 16.43
CA ARG A 168 5.96 6.52 16.56
C ARG A 168 7.43 7.00 16.50
N LYS A 169 7.84 7.48 15.32
CA LYS A 169 9.06 8.29 15.15
C LYS A 169 8.69 9.70 14.75
#